data_aaeeeb8d0b3bf0f6232d4bdae16670dc
#
_entry.id   aaeeeb8d0b3bf0f6232d4bdae16670dc
#
_cell.length_a   1.000
_cell.length_b   1.000
_cell.length_c   1.000
_cell.angle_alpha   90.00
_cell.angle_beta   90.00
_cell.angle_gamma   90.00
#
_symmetry.space_group_name_H-M   'P 1'
#
loop_
_entity.id
_entity.type
_entity.pdbx_description
1 polymer ?
#
loop_
_entity_poly.entity_id
_entity_poly.type
_entity_poly.pdbx_seq_one_letter_code
_entity_poly.pdbx_strand_id
1 'polypeptide(L)'
;MDELEMIRRKKMLELMKRAGMIEEKPKGPKVVIEVITSPGCPYCPIAWAMAQELERKYKGVVARELSVATPEGRRKAMEHNILGTPTILIDNRVEFVGVPNFGEFERRVREKLGLR
;
A
#
# COMPACT_ATOMS: atom_id res chain seq x y z
N MET A 1 -13.00 24.38 -32.03
CA MET A 1 -13.13 22.89 -31.91
C MET A 1 -14.55 22.53 -32.34
N ASP A 2 -14.71 21.72 -33.36
CA ASP A 2 -16.05 21.35 -33.80
C ASP A 2 -16.66 20.27 -32.90
N GLU A 3 -17.96 20.09 -33.04
CA GLU A 3 -18.72 19.15 -32.22
C GLU A 3 -18.26 17.71 -32.37
N LEU A 4 -17.81 17.32 -33.55
CA LEU A 4 -17.34 16.00 -33.86
C LEU A 4 -16.03 15.68 -33.15
N GLU A 5 -15.12 16.64 -33.06
CA GLU A 5 -13.88 16.50 -32.33
C GLU A 5 -14.10 16.34 -30.83
N MET A 6 -15.04 17.07 -30.26
CA MET A 6 -15.41 16.97 -28.85
C MET A 6 -15.95 15.58 -28.52
N ILE A 7 -16.80 15.04 -29.38
CA ILE A 7 -17.36 13.68 -29.23
C ILE A 7 -16.26 12.64 -29.31
N ARG A 8 -15.32 12.76 -30.24
CA ARG A 8 -14.20 11.83 -30.38
C ARG A 8 -13.30 11.84 -29.16
N ARG A 9 -13.00 13.02 -28.61
CA ARG A 9 -12.18 13.15 -27.40
C ARG A 9 -12.86 12.53 -26.19
N LYS A 10 -14.15 12.77 -26.04
CA LYS A 10 -14.93 12.22 -24.94
C LYS A 10 -14.95 10.69 -24.99
N LYS A 11 -15.19 10.14 -26.18
CA LYS A 11 -15.21 8.70 -26.40
C LYS A 11 -13.84 8.06 -26.15
N MET A 12 -12.78 8.72 -26.59
CA MET A 12 -11.42 8.27 -26.37
C MET A 12 -11.06 8.23 -24.88
N LEU A 13 -11.44 9.27 -24.14
CA LEU A 13 -11.23 9.32 -22.69
C LEU A 13 -11.96 8.19 -21.97
N GLU A 14 -13.19 7.90 -22.37
CA GLU A 14 -13.96 6.79 -21.79
C GLU A 14 -13.32 5.45 -22.05
N LEU A 15 -12.83 5.24 -23.27
CA LEU A 15 -12.13 4.00 -23.63
C LEU A 15 -10.81 3.84 -22.86
N MET A 16 -10.08 4.94 -22.68
CA MET A 16 -8.83 4.92 -21.91
C MET A 16 -9.09 4.60 -20.44
N LYS A 17 -10.14 5.12 -19.86
CA LYS A 17 -10.55 4.79 -18.48
C LYS A 17 -10.91 3.32 -18.33
N ARG A 18 -11.67 2.77 -19.29
CA ARG A 18 -12.05 1.35 -19.29
C ARG A 18 -10.84 0.42 -19.45
N ALA A 19 -9.86 0.87 -20.24
CA ALA A 19 -8.64 0.11 -20.45
C ALA A 19 -7.62 0.25 -19.30
N GLY A 20 -7.93 1.04 -18.28
CA GLY A 20 -7.02 1.28 -17.16
C GLY A 20 -5.84 2.17 -17.51
N MET A 21 -5.90 2.88 -18.64
CA MET A 21 -4.81 3.76 -19.07
C MET A 21 -4.82 5.12 -18.36
N ILE A 22 -5.96 5.50 -17.79
CA ILE A 22 -6.09 6.68 -16.95
C ILE A 22 -6.46 6.21 -15.56
N GLU A 23 -5.61 6.50 -14.59
CA GLU A 23 -5.91 6.19 -13.20
C GLU A 23 -7.00 7.13 -12.69
N GLU A 24 -8.16 6.57 -12.38
CA GLU A 24 -9.13 7.30 -11.60
C GLU A 24 -8.63 7.34 -10.16
N LYS A 25 -8.68 8.51 -9.54
CA LYS A 25 -8.40 8.60 -8.11
C LYS A 25 -9.38 7.68 -7.39
N PRO A 26 -8.89 6.74 -6.56
CA PRO A 26 -9.79 5.86 -5.84
C PRO A 26 -10.78 6.68 -5.02
N LYS A 27 -12.03 6.25 -5.04
CA LYS A 27 -13.06 6.85 -4.19
C LYS A 27 -12.77 6.47 -2.76
N GLY A 28 -12.41 7.46 -1.96
CA GLY A 28 -12.08 7.28 -0.56
C GLY A 28 -10.59 7.17 -0.27
N PRO A 29 -10.20 7.15 0.99
CA PRO A 29 -8.80 7.09 1.38
C PRO A 29 -8.18 5.74 1.00
N LYS A 30 -6.97 5.80 0.45
CA LYS A 30 -6.16 4.65 0.13
C LYS A 30 -5.08 4.54 1.21
N VAL A 31 -4.96 3.36 1.79
CA VAL A 31 -3.95 3.08 2.81
C VAL A 31 -2.89 2.17 2.21
N VAL A 32 -1.64 2.59 2.31
CA VAL A 32 -0.51 1.81 1.82
C VAL A 32 0.24 1.23 3.01
N ILE A 33 0.30 -0.10 3.07
CA ILE A 33 1.06 -0.82 4.09
C ILE A 33 2.36 -1.29 3.44
N GLU A 34 3.48 -0.97 4.06
CA GLU A 34 4.78 -1.45 3.61
C GLU A 34 5.42 -2.26 4.73
N VAL A 35 5.77 -3.50 4.43
CA VAL A 35 6.44 -4.38 5.39
C VAL A 35 7.90 -4.47 4.98
N ILE A 36 8.77 -3.93 5.82
CA ILE A 36 10.22 -3.98 5.60
C ILE A 36 10.73 -5.31 6.13
N THR A 37 11.33 -6.08 5.25
CA THR A 37 11.80 -7.43 5.54
C THR A 37 13.29 -7.57 5.30
N SER A 38 13.88 -8.67 5.79
CA SER A 38 15.27 -9.01 5.51
C SER A 38 15.37 -10.49 5.21
N PRO A 39 16.40 -10.91 4.40
CA PRO A 39 16.62 -12.33 4.14
C PRO A 39 16.89 -13.09 5.45
N GLY A 40 16.26 -14.25 5.59
CA GLY A 40 16.44 -15.09 6.77
C GLY A 40 15.69 -14.66 8.02
N CYS A 41 14.89 -13.62 7.95
CA CYS A 41 14.09 -13.16 9.09
C CYS A 41 12.92 -14.13 9.33
N PRO A 42 12.87 -14.82 10.49
CA PRO A 42 11.83 -15.83 10.74
C PRO A 42 10.44 -15.23 10.97
N TYR A 43 10.36 -13.98 11.39
CA TYR A 43 9.10 -13.31 11.69
C TYR A 43 8.55 -12.48 10.54
N CYS A 44 9.37 -12.20 9.52
CA CYS A 44 8.94 -11.39 8.38
C CYS A 44 7.77 -12.00 7.59
N PRO A 45 7.74 -13.33 7.33
CA PRO A 45 6.59 -13.93 6.66
C PRO A 45 5.28 -13.77 7.43
N ILE A 46 5.34 -13.74 8.76
CA ILE A 46 4.15 -13.58 9.60
C ILE A 46 3.58 -12.17 9.44
N ALA A 47 4.43 -11.16 9.55
CA ALA A 47 4.03 -9.76 9.37
C ALA A 47 3.50 -9.51 7.96
N TRP A 48 4.15 -10.08 6.96
CA TRP A 48 3.71 -9.96 5.58
C TRP A 48 2.34 -10.60 5.36
N ALA A 49 2.11 -11.79 5.92
CA ALA A 49 0.80 -12.45 5.83
C ALA A 49 -0.30 -11.62 6.47
N MET A 50 -0.03 -10.95 7.58
CA MET A 50 -0.98 -10.05 8.22
C MET A 50 -1.36 -8.87 7.31
N ALA A 51 -0.35 -8.26 6.67
CA ALA A 51 -0.59 -7.15 5.75
C ALA A 51 -1.41 -7.59 4.54
N GLN A 52 -1.11 -8.77 3.99
CA GLN A 52 -1.87 -9.34 2.88
C GLN A 52 -3.33 -9.62 3.25
N GLU A 53 -3.57 -10.08 4.48
CA GLU A 53 -4.92 -10.33 4.97
C GLU A 53 -5.72 -9.03 5.03
N LEU A 54 -5.11 -7.94 5.49
CA LEU A 54 -5.78 -6.64 5.53
C LEU A 54 -6.02 -6.08 4.13
N GLU A 55 -5.09 -6.29 3.21
CA GLU A 55 -5.29 -5.92 1.80
C GLU A 55 -6.49 -6.66 1.20
N ARG A 56 -6.61 -7.94 1.50
CA ARG A 56 -7.72 -8.77 1.02
C ARG A 56 -9.05 -8.34 1.64
N LYS A 57 -9.02 -8.00 2.92
CA LYS A 57 -10.23 -7.71 3.70
C LYS A 57 -10.83 -6.34 3.44
N TYR A 58 -9.99 -5.35 3.19
CA TYR A 58 -10.43 -3.96 3.04
C TYR A 58 -10.12 -3.40 1.65
N LYS A 59 -11.15 -2.87 0.98
CA LYS A 59 -10.94 -2.11 -0.26
C LYS A 59 -10.19 -0.82 0.09
N GLY A 60 -9.24 -0.46 -0.74
CA GLY A 60 -8.42 0.73 -0.52
C GLY A 60 -7.15 0.47 0.27
N VAL A 61 -6.92 -0.76 0.71
CA VAL A 61 -5.66 -1.15 1.35
C VAL A 61 -4.77 -1.83 0.33
N VAL A 62 -3.54 -1.35 0.22
CA VAL A 62 -2.50 -1.93 -0.63
C VAL A 62 -1.33 -2.34 0.25
N ALA A 63 -0.88 -3.59 0.14
CA ALA A 63 0.25 -4.09 0.89
C ALA A 63 1.44 -4.33 -0.05
N ARG A 64 2.63 -3.93 0.40
CA ARG A 64 3.89 -4.13 -0.33
C ARG A 64 4.93 -4.71 0.62
N GLU A 65 5.71 -5.66 0.12
CA GLU A 65 6.87 -6.16 0.83
C GLU A 65 8.12 -5.48 0.26
N LEU A 66 8.95 -4.93 1.13
CA LEU A 66 10.20 -4.30 0.74
C LEU A 66 11.36 -4.94 1.50
N SER A 67 12.15 -5.74 0.79
CA SER A 67 13.33 -6.36 1.39
C SER A 67 14.49 -5.37 1.43
N VAL A 68 15.20 -5.33 2.56
CA VAL A 68 16.42 -4.53 2.68
C VAL A 68 17.54 -5.03 1.78
N ALA A 69 17.41 -6.23 1.21
CA ALA A 69 18.34 -6.73 0.20
C ALA A 69 18.17 -6.03 -1.15
N THR A 70 17.04 -5.35 -1.37
CA THR A 70 16.79 -4.58 -2.58
C THR A 70 17.18 -3.12 -2.38
N PRO A 71 17.53 -2.40 -3.45
CA PRO A 71 17.86 -0.97 -3.33
C PRO A 71 16.71 -0.14 -2.77
N GLU A 72 15.47 -0.44 -3.18
CA GLU A 72 14.27 0.28 -2.70
C GLU A 72 14.06 0.06 -1.21
N GLY A 73 14.12 -1.20 -0.76
CA GLY A 73 13.93 -1.53 0.66
C GLY A 73 15.03 -0.96 1.53
N ARG A 74 16.27 -0.99 1.05
CA ARG A 74 17.40 -0.40 1.76
C ARG A 74 17.25 1.10 1.92
N ARG A 75 16.87 1.79 0.86
CA ARG A 75 16.65 3.23 0.90
C ARG A 75 15.55 3.59 1.91
N LYS A 76 14.45 2.84 1.89
CA LYS A 76 13.33 3.04 2.82
C LYS A 76 13.78 2.84 4.27
N ALA A 77 14.55 1.79 4.53
CA ALA A 77 15.08 1.51 5.85
C ALA A 77 15.98 2.63 6.35
N MET A 78 16.79 3.20 5.46
CA MET A 78 17.68 4.32 5.80
C MET A 78 16.88 5.59 6.08
N GLU A 79 15.89 5.89 5.26
CA GLU A 79 15.05 7.09 5.42
C GLU A 79 14.32 7.10 6.77
N HIS A 80 13.90 5.94 7.25
CA HIS A 80 13.10 5.81 8.48
C HIS A 80 13.93 5.31 9.66
N ASN A 81 15.24 5.19 9.54
CA ASN A 81 16.14 4.69 10.58
C ASN A 81 15.70 3.32 11.12
N ILE A 82 15.34 2.44 10.20
CA ILE A 82 14.88 1.09 10.56
C ILE A 82 16.09 0.22 10.86
N LEU A 83 16.17 -0.30 12.08
CA LEU A 83 17.29 -1.10 12.55
C LEU A 83 16.97 -2.58 12.66
N GLY A 84 15.70 -2.96 12.57
CA GLY A 84 15.28 -4.34 12.69
C GLY A 84 14.11 -4.66 11.79
N THR A 85 13.92 -5.96 11.52
CA THR A 85 12.83 -6.45 10.70
C THR A 85 12.04 -7.53 11.46
N PRO A 86 10.75 -7.68 11.18
CA PRO A 86 9.95 -6.82 10.29
C PRO A 86 9.66 -5.46 10.91
N THR A 87 9.51 -4.45 10.08
CA THR A 87 8.99 -3.13 10.48
C THR A 87 7.85 -2.79 9.53
N ILE A 88 6.75 -2.32 10.07
CA ILE A 88 5.55 -2.03 9.29
C ILE A 88 5.33 -0.52 9.24
N LEU A 89 5.25 -0.02 8.00
CA LEU A 89 4.89 1.37 7.74
C LEU A 89 3.46 1.42 7.23
N ILE A 90 2.72 2.41 7.69
CA ILE A 90 1.40 2.72 7.16
C ILE A 90 1.45 4.16 6.67
N ASP A 91 1.15 4.37 5.39
CA ASP A 91 1.21 5.67 4.75
C ASP A 91 2.55 6.38 5.00
N ASN A 92 3.62 5.62 4.82
CA ASN A 92 5.00 6.10 4.93
C ASN A 92 5.43 6.54 6.33
N ARG A 93 4.77 6.01 7.35
CA ARG A 93 5.13 6.24 8.76
C ARG A 93 5.31 4.91 9.47
N VAL A 94 6.37 4.78 10.26
CA VAL A 94 6.59 3.57 11.07
C VAL A 94 5.51 3.46 12.13
N GLU A 95 4.71 2.41 12.06
CA GLU A 95 3.64 2.15 13.02
C GLU A 95 3.96 0.99 13.94
N PHE A 96 4.66 -0.03 13.45
CA PHE A 96 5.01 -1.21 14.26
C PHE A 96 6.43 -1.66 13.96
N VAL A 97 7.14 -2.03 15.02
CA VAL A 97 8.45 -2.69 14.93
C VAL A 97 8.27 -4.10 15.47
N GLY A 98 8.61 -5.10 14.66
CA GLY A 98 8.33 -6.49 14.97
C GLY A 98 6.94 -6.91 14.53
N VAL A 99 6.52 -8.13 14.88
CA VAL A 99 5.20 -8.65 14.55
C VAL A 99 4.17 -7.98 15.47
N PRO A 100 3.20 -7.24 14.93
CA PRO A 100 2.19 -6.60 15.77
C PRO A 100 1.12 -7.59 16.21
N ASN A 101 0.32 -7.19 17.19
CA ASN A 101 -0.96 -7.85 17.44
C ASN A 101 -1.88 -7.57 16.26
N PHE A 102 -2.46 -8.61 15.66
CA PHE A 102 -3.29 -8.45 14.46
C PHE A 102 -4.47 -7.52 14.66
N GLY A 103 -5.15 -7.63 15.81
CA GLY A 103 -6.30 -6.75 16.11
C GLY A 103 -5.90 -5.28 16.19
N GLU A 104 -4.73 -4.99 16.73
CA GLU A 104 -4.19 -3.64 16.80
C GLU A 104 -3.79 -3.11 15.43
N PHE A 105 -3.16 -3.96 14.62
CA PHE A 105 -2.80 -3.63 13.25
C PHE A 105 -4.06 -3.31 12.43
N GLU A 106 -5.06 -4.18 12.51
CA GLU A 106 -6.33 -3.97 11.84
C GLU A 106 -7.00 -2.66 12.28
N ARG A 107 -7.02 -2.40 13.58
CA ARG A 107 -7.58 -1.16 14.11
C ARG A 107 -6.90 0.08 13.54
N ARG A 108 -5.56 0.08 13.46
CA ARG A 108 -4.81 1.19 12.88
C ARG A 108 -5.14 1.42 11.42
N VAL A 109 -5.25 0.33 10.65
CA VAL A 109 -5.63 0.41 9.26
C VAL A 109 -7.06 0.95 9.10
N ARG A 110 -7.99 0.48 9.94
CA ARG A 110 -9.37 0.97 9.92
C ARG A 110 -9.44 2.46 10.23
N GLU A 111 -8.68 2.93 11.20
CA GLU A 111 -8.61 4.36 11.54
C GLU A 111 -8.12 5.19 10.35
N LYS A 112 -7.09 4.71 9.64
CA LYS A 112 -6.55 5.39 8.46
C LYS A 112 -7.55 5.39 7.29
N LEU A 113 -8.40 4.37 7.21
CA LEU A 113 -9.47 4.31 6.22
C LEU A 113 -10.69 5.17 6.59
N GLY A 114 -10.70 5.75 7.79
CA GLY A 114 -11.84 6.49 8.28
C GLY A 114 -12.97 5.60 8.82
N LEU A 115 -12.70 4.32 9.06
CA LEU A 115 -13.66 3.38 9.64
C LEU A 115 -13.49 3.33 11.15
N ARG A 116 -14.58 3.24 11.85
CA ARG A 116 -14.58 3.12 13.31
C ARG A 116 -14.66 1.69 13.78
#